data_42e1b0e6b3eadf185af391beb529b980
#
_entry.id   42e1b0e6b3eadf185af391beb529b980
#
_cell.length_a   1.000
_cell.length_b   1.000
_cell.length_c   1.000
_cell.angle_alpha   90.00
_cell.angle_beta   90.00
_cell.angle_gamma   90.00
#
_symmetry.space_group_name_H-M   'P 1'
#
loop_
_entity.id
_entity.type
_entity.pdbx_description
1 polymer ?
#
loop_
_entity_poly.entity_id
_entity_poly.type
_entity_poly.pdbx_seq_one_letter_code
_entity_poly.pdbx_strand_id
1 'polypeptide(L)'
;MRYAALDLECATSDTGNICEVGVVLMENGQEVGRYRSLVRPVVESFGDWQRWNFDYSLKDTLKAPAFPAIWEEVKRLTGDAPVVAHNAGVVECKHLGHAFSFHGLDAASGPVFYCTLELAKGHWTELPKHGIKHVARHFQWKLDHHNPESDARICAAIVEEVAKEQGTDAWDALVTSNHWTAHRIPQYQGRIKIAAKPTGPRTRADYAHELIAWKPTVPLAQMAPGLRFILSGFDHAVKSKLREAGIRKGLHYKRYIKGGIDFLVADAKMGVSKYATCVEKQIPILSEAEFKAALKAMQP
;
A
#
# COMPACT_ATOMS: atom_id res chain seq x y z
N MET A 1 0.60 27.00 -4.27
CA MET A 1 -0.27 26.04 -5.00
C MET A 1 -1.32 25.45 -4.05
N ARG A 2 -2.51 25.05 -4.59
CA ARG A 2 -3.51 24.25 -3.87
C ARG A 2 -3.85 23.03 -4.73
N TYR A 3 -3.71 21.84 -4.19
CA TYR A 3 -4.00 20.55 -4.84
C TYR A 3 -4.22 19.47 -3.79
N ALA A 4 -4.81 18.34 -4.18
CA ALA A 4 -4.92 17.17 -3.32
C ALA A 4 -4.06 16.02 -3.86
N ALA A 5 -3.54 15.18 -2.98
CA ALA A 5 -2.93 13.92 -3.34
C ALA A 5 -3.81 12.77 -2.86
N LEU A 6 -3.98 11.74 -3.70
CA LEU A 6 -4.88 10.61 -3.43
C LEU A 6 -4.17 9.30 -3.75
N ASP A 7 -4.44 8.29 -2.94
CA ASP A 7 -4.08 6.90 -3.18
C ASP A 7 -5.23 5.96 -2.78
N LEU A 8 -5.29 4.81 -3.43
CA LEU A 8 -6.33 3.80 -3.27
C LEU A 8 -5.74 2.43 -2.98
N GLU A 9 -6.37 1.70 -2.07
CA GLU A 9 -6.11 0.27 -1.91
C GLU A 9 -7.31 -0.55 -2.38
N CYS A 10 -7.02 -1.69 -3.02
CA CYS A 10 -8.05 -2.59 -3.56
C CYS A 10 -8.09 -3.91 -2.80
N ALA A 11 -9.31 -4.40 -2.53
CA ALA A 11 -9.54 -5.65 -1.81
C ALA A 11 -9.12 -6.91 -2.58
N THR A 12 -9.17 -6.83 -3.92
CA THR A 12 -8.78 -7.92 -4.83
C THR A 12 -8.01 -7.33 -6.02
N SER A 13 -7.59 -8.18 -6.95
CA SER A 13 -7.06 -7.76 -8.24
C SER A 13 -8.13 -7.23 -9.20
N ASP A 14 -9.42 -7.33 -8.83
CA ASP A 14 -10.50 -6.83 -9.67
C ASP A 14 -10.50 -5.30 -9.68
N THR A 15 -10.55 -4.73 -10.88
CA THR A 15 -10.52 -3.29 -11.03
C THR A 15 -11.77 -2.65 -10.44
N GLY A 16 -11.57 -1.62 -9.60
CA GLY A 16 -12.67 -0.89 -8.94
C GLY A 16 -13.13 -1.50 -7.62
N ASN A 17 -12.55 -2.63 -7.18
CA ASN A 17 -12.88 -3.21 -5.88
C ASN A 17 -12.12 -2.51 -4.75
N ILE A 18 -12.36 -1.21 -4.59
CA ILE A 18 -11.69 -0.32 -3.63
C ILE A 18 -12.06 -0.73 -2.20
N CYS A 19 -11.08 -0.79 -1.30
CA CYS A 19 -11.28 -1.10 0.12
C CYS A 19 -10.68 -0.09 1.08
N GLU A 20 -9.90 0.86 0.59
CA GLU A 20 -9.39 1.98 1.38
C GLU A 20 -9.04 3.16 0.48
N VAL A 21 -9.25 4.37 1.00
CA VAL A 21 -8.91 5.64 0.33
C VAL A 21 -8.09 6.49 1.30
N GLY A 22 -7.02 7.10 0.79
CA GLY A 22 -6.23 8.10 1.49
C GLY A 22 -6.11 9.36 0.66
N VAL A 23 -6.36 10.52 1.28
CA VAL A 23 -6.27 11.84 0.64
C VAL A 23 -5.58 12.81 1.56
N VAL A 24 -4.69 13.62 1.02
CA VAL A 24 -4.15 14.81 1.69
C VAL A 24 -4.39 16.04 0.82
N LEU A 25 -4.79 17.14 1.44
CA LEU A 25 -4.98 18.44 0.78
C LEU A 25 -3.78 19.32 1.12
N MET A 26 -3.14 19.81 0.08
CA MET A 26 -1.98 20.70 0.17
C MET A 26 -2.37 22.12 -0.21
N GLU A 27 -1.89 23.09 0.54
CA GLU A 27 -2.00 24.50 0.23
C GLU A 27 -0.71 25.22 0.62
N ASN A 28 -0.11 25.91 -0.34
CA ASN A 28 1.13 26.68 -0.14
C ASN A 28 2.26 25.88 0.54
N GLY A 29 2.46 24.63 0.10
CA GLY A 29 3.49 23.74 0.61
C GLY A 29 3.16 23.08 1.96
N GLN A 30 1.94 23.25 2.46
CA GLN A 30 1.52 22.71 3.77
C GLN A 30 0.33 21.76 3.62
N GLU A 31 0.32 20.67 4.42
CA GLU A 31 -0.85 19.81 4.57
C GLU A 31 -1.91 20.54 5.41
N VAL A 32 -2.99 20.96 4.77
CA VAL A 32 -4.10 21.70 5.42
C VAL A 32 -5.32 20.83 5.68
N GLY A 33 -5.35 19.62 5.15
CA GLY A 33 -6.43 18.69 5.39
C GLY A 33 -6.05 17.27 4.97
N ARG A 34 -6.73 16.30 5.55
CA ARG A 34 -6.55 14.89 5.21
C ARG A 34 -7.82 14.09 5.48
N TYR A 35 -7.95 13.00 4.76
CA TYR A 35 -9.01 12.03 4.95
C TYR A 35 -8.48 10.63 4.66
N ARG A 36 -8.77 9.69 5.54
CA ARG A 36 -8.49 8.27 5.35
C ARG A 36 -9.68 7.46 5.82
N SER A 37 -10.14 6.52 5.00
CA SER A 37 -11.23 5.66 5.39
C SER A 37 -11.12 4.29 4.72
N LEU A 38 -11.49 3.26 5.46
CA LEU A 38 -11.86 1.99 4.87
C LEU A 38 -13.13 2.17 4.03
N VAL A 39 -13.24 1.39 2.98
CA VAL A 39 -14.39 1.33 2.06
C VAL A 39 -14.92 -0.09 2.05
N ARG A 40 -16.25 -0.24 2.13
CA ARG A 40 -16.86 -1.55 1.92
C ARG A 40 -16.68 -1.96 0.46
N PRO A 41 -15.87 -3.00 0.17
CA PRO A 41 -15.59 -3.38 -1.20
C PRO A 41 -16.82 -4.00 -1.87
N VAL A 42 -16.94 -3.81 -3.17
CA VAL A 42 -18.05 -4.35 -3.99
C VAL A 42 -18.04 -5.87 -3.99
N VAL A 43 -16.87 -6.46 -4.17
CA VAL A 43 -16.65 -7.90 -3.96
C VAL A 43 -16.16 -8.08 -2.54
N GLU A 44 -17.01 -8.61 -1.68
CA GLU A 44 -16.76 -8.82 -0.26
C GLU A 44 -15.75 -9.96 -0.03
N SER A 45 -14.58 -9.81 -0.60
CA SER A 45 -13.47 -10.73 -0.39
C SER A 45 -12.14 -9.99 -0.47
N PHE A 46 -11.11 -10.54 0.19
CA PHE A 46 -9.73 -10.11 0.01
C PHE A 46 -8.98 -11.13 -0.83
N GLY A 47 -8.17 -10.63 -1.75
CA GLY A 47 -7.15 -11.44 -2.39
C GLY A 47 -6.08 -11.88 -1.38
N ASP A 48 -5.27 -12.86 -1.75
CA ASP A 48 -4.25 -13.42 -0.87
C ASP A 48 -3.22 -12.38 -0.45
N TRP A 49 -2.83 -11.55 -1.42
CA TRP A 49 -1.87 -10.49 -1.18
C TRP A 49 -2.40 -9.50 -0.14
N GLN A 50 -3.66 -9.07 -0.24
CA GLN A 50 -4.31 -8.13 0.68
C GLN A 50 -4.40 -8.71 2.10
N ARG A 51 -4.79 -9.96 2.23
CA ARG A 51 -4.86 -10.65 3.54
C ARG A 51 -3.54 -10.64 4.30
N TRP A 52 -2.42 -10.64 3.58
CA TRP A 52 -1.10 -10.72 4.17
C TRP A 52 -0.42 -9.36 4.34
N ASN A 53 -0.87 -8.35 3.61
CA ASN A 53 -0.17 -7.06 3.55
C ASN A 53 -0.91 -5.91 4.21
N PHE A 54 -2.25 -5.96 4.30
CA PHE A 54 -3.00 -4.94 5.04
C PHE A 54 -2.92 -5.18 6.54
N ASP A 55 -3.04 -4.11 7.32
CA ASP A 55 -3.09 -4.13 8.78
C ASP A 55 -4.54 -4.15 9.32
N TYR A 56 -5.52 -4.25 8.43
CA TYR A 56 -6.94 -4.47 8.70
C TYR A 56 -7.46 -5.72 7.98
N SER A 57 -8.59 -6.24 8.41
CA SER A 57 -9.21 -7.45 7.86
C SER A 57 -10.39 -7.12 6.95
N LEU A 58 -10.83 -8.10 6.13
CA LEU A 58 -12.09 -8.00 5.40
C LEU A 58 -13.26 -7.64 6.31
N LYS A 59 -13.32 -8.21 7.52
CA LYS A 59 -14.39 -7.95 8.50
C LYS A 59 -14.45 -6.47 8.90
N ASP A 60 -13.32 -5.78 8.91
CA ASP A 60 -13.26 -4.35 9.21
C ASP A 60 -13.81 -3.53 8.04
N THR A 61 -13.46 -3.88 6.81
CA THR A 61 -13.99 -3.19 5.62
C THR A 61 -15.49 -3.44 5.40
N LEU A 62 -16.03 -4.60 5.82
CA LEU A 62 -17.46 -4.86 5.72
C LEU A 62 -18.32 -3.96 6.64
N LYS A 63 -17.71 -3.36 7.66
CA LYS A 63 -18.36 -2.37 8.54
C LYS A 63 -18.24 -0.94 8.04
N ALA A 64 -17.36 -0.72 7.06
CA ALA A 64 -17.10 0.60 6.50
C ALA A 64 -18.25 1.06 5.60
N PRO A 65 -18.37 2.38 5.37
CA PRO A 65 -19.31 2.93 4.39
C PRO A 65 -19.03 2.41 2.98
N ALA A 66 -20.05 2.42 2.13
CA ALA A 66 -19.90 2.14 0.71
C ALA A 66 -19.18 3.30 0.00
N PHE A 67 -18.55 2.98 -1.13
CA PHE A 67 -17.74 3.94 -1.90
C PHE A 67 -18.42 5.30 -2.18
N PRO A 68 -19.71 5.41 -2.54
CA PRO A 68 -20.33 6.71 -2.78
C PRO A 68 -20.27 7.67 -1.59
N ALA A 69 -20.50 7.17 -0.37
CA ALA A 69 -20.42 7.99 0.84
C ALA A 69 -18.99 8.48 1.11
N ILE A 70 -17.99 7.62 0.90
CA ILE A 70 -16.58 7.99 1.00
C ILE A 70 -16.19 9.02 -0.06
N TRP A 71 -16.70 8.86 -1.28
CA TRP A 71 -16.40 9.78 -2.37
C TRP A 71 -16.97 11.18 -2.13
N GLU A 72 -18.13 11.31 -1.50
CA GLU A 72 -18.66 12.63 -1.08
C GLU A 72 -17.70 13.32 -0.08
N GLU A 73 -17.14 12.59 0.88
CA GLU A 73 -16.16 13.14 1.80
C GLU A 73 -14.87 13.56 1.09
N VAL A 74 -14.41 12.76 0.12
CA VAL A 74 -13.26 13.13 -0.72
C VAL A 74 -13.54 14.43 -1.47
N LYS A 75 -14.69 14.55 -2.13
CA LYS A 75 -15.10 15.77 -2.85
C LYS A 75 -15.19 16.98 -1.91
N ARG A 76 -15.77 16.79 -0.73
CA ARG A 76 -15.89 17.86 0.27
C ARG A 76 -14.53 18.39 0.72
N LEU A 77 -13.55 17.50 0.87
CA LEU A 77 -12.18 17.88 1.24
C LEU A 77 -11.44 18.55 0.09
N THR A 78 -11.49 17.97 -1.11
CA THR A 78 -10.69 18.42 -2.26
C THR A 78 -11.28 19.66 -2.92
N GLY A 79 -12.62 19.79 -2.95
CA GLY A 79 -13.31 20.83 -3.71
C GLY A 79 -12.93 20.76 -5.20
N ASP A 80 -12.58 21.90 -5.78
CA ASP A 80 -12.16 22.03 -7.18
C ASP A 80 -10.64 21.85 -7.38
N ALA A 81 -9.90 21.48 -6.32
CA ALA A 81 -8.47 21.32 -6.42
C ALA A 81 -8.10 20.17 -7.38
N PRO A 82 -7.08 20.33 -8.24
CA PRO A 82 -6.56 19.23 -9.02
C PRO A 82 -6.03 18.13 -8.09
N VAL A 83 -6.10 16.88 -8.54
CA VAL A 83 -5.68 15.73 -7.74
C VAL A 83 -4.44 15.11 -8.36
N VAL A 84 -3.45 14.78 -7.54
CA VAL A 84 -2.29 14.00 -7.95
C VAL A 84 -2.35 12.58 -7.38
N ALA A 85 -1.86 11.62 -8.15
CA ALA A 85 -1.68 10.25 -7.70
C ALA A 85 -0.48 9.60 -8.42
N HIS A 86 0.08 8.53 -7.85
CA HIS A 86 1.25 7.89 -8.45
C HIS A 86 0.86 6.77 -9.40
N ASN A 87 1.03 6.99 -10.70
CA ASN A 87 0.53 6.19 -11.82
C ASN A 87 -0.97 6.44 -12.13
N ALA A 88 -1.42 7.67 -11.90
CA ALA A 88 -2.82 8.10 -11.87
C ALA A 88 -3.69 7.59 -13.03
N GLY A 89 -3.23 7.74 -14.28
CA GLY A 89 -4.01 7.35 -15.47
C GLY A 89 -4.24 5.84 -15.57
N VAL A 90 -3.29 5.03 -15.09
CA VAL A 90 -3.32 3.57 -15.22
C VAL A 90 -3.96 2.90 -13.99
N VAL A 91 -3.79 3.48 -12.81
CA VAL A 91 -4.27 2.90 -11.54
C VAL A 91 -5.49 3.65 -11.04
N GLU A 92 -5.33 4.83 -10.45
CA GLU A 92 -6.40 5.52 -9.74
C GLU A 92 -7.58 5.86 -10.64
N CYS A 93 -7.35 6.49 -11.78
CA CYS A 93 -8.43 6.83 -12.71
C CYS A 93 -9.17 5.59 -13.22
N LYS A 94 -8.44 4.51 -13.48
CA LYS A 94 -9.05 3.25 -13.91
C LYS A 94 -9.91 2.63 -12.81
N HIS A 95 -9.39 2.52 -11.58
CA HIS A 95 -10.14 1.96 -10.46
C HIS A 95 -11.35 2.82 -10.11
N LEU A 96 -11.19 4.14 -10.09
CA LEU A 96 -12.30 5.08 -9.88
C LEU A 96 -13.37 4.95 -10.97
N GLY A 97 -12.98 4.89 -12.25
CA GLY A 97 -13.94 4.73 -13.35
C GLY A 97 -14.81 3.47 -13.23
N HIS A 98 -14.21 2.35 -12.81
CA HIS A 98 -14.95 1.13 -12.53
C HIS A 98 -15.84 1.25 -11.27
N ALA A 99 -15.36 1.86 -10.19
CA ALA A 99 -16.17 2.09 -9.01
C ALA A 99 -17.35 3.03 -9.30
N PHE A 100 -17.12 4.10 -10.06
CA PHE A 100 -18.16 5.03 -10.50
C PHE A 100 -19.23 4.32 -11.31
N SER A 101 -18.82 3.56 -12.33
CA SER A 101 -19.76 2.78 -13.16
C SER A 101 -20.58 1.79 -12.34
N PHE A 102 -19.96 1.10 -11.39
CA PHE A 102 -20.65 0.16 -10.52
C PHE A 102 -21.71 0.84 -9.64
N HIS A 103 -21.39 2.02 -9.12
CA HIS A 103 -22.27 2.76 -8.22
C HIS A 103 -23.18 3.77 -8.92
N GLY A 104 -23.16 3.84 -10.25
CA GLY A 104 -23.97 4.77 -11.05
C GLY A 104 -23.56 6.24 -10.86
N LEU A 105 -22.28 6.50 -10.53
CA LEU A 105 -21.74 7.84 -10.41
C LEU A 105 -21.28 8.37 -11.78
N ASP A 106 -21.40 9.68 -11.98
CA ASP A 106 -20.94 10.35 -13.19
C ASP A 106 -19.42 10.62 -13.11
N ALA A 107 -18.66 9.98 -14.00
CA ALA A 107 -17.22 10.17 -14.06
C ALA A 107 -16.81 11.57 -14.53
N ALA A 108 -17.67 12.25 -15.29
CA ALA A 108 -17.39 13.63 -15.75
C ALA A 108 -17.40 14.64 -14.58
N SER A 109 -18.10 14.32 -13.48
CA SER A 109 -18.09 15.12 -12.25
C SER A 109 -16.87 14.92 -11.37
N GLY A 110 -15.97 13.98 -11.73
CA GLY A 110 -14.75 13.73 -10.99
C GLY A 110 -13.65 14.77 -11.26
N PRO A 111 -12.66 14.86 -10.35
CA PRO A 111 -11.56 15.79 -10.49
C PRO A 111 -10.65 15.45 -11.67
N VAL A 112 -9.84 16.42 -12.05
CA VAL A 112 -8.71 16.20 -12.96
C VAL A 112 -7.55 15.63 -12.17
N PHE A 113 -6.95 14.56 -12.69
CA PHE A 113 -5.79 13.91 -12.12
C PHE A 113 -4.51 14.26 -12.86
N TYR A 114 -3.40 14.30 -12.12
CA TYR A 114 -2.06 14.40 -12.65
C TYR A 114 -1.17 13.30 -12.07
N CYS A 115 -0.30 12.74 -12.89
CA CYS A 115 0.46 11.55 -12.51
C CYS A 115 1.85 11.90 -11.96
N THR A 116 2.09 11.71 -10.67
CA THR A 116 3.40 11.99 -10.06
C THR A 116 4.50 11.03 -10.53
N LEU A 117 4.15 9.85 -11.07
CA LEU A 117 5.13 8.98 -11.74
C LEU A 117 5.64 9.59 -13.04
N GLU A 118 4.74 10.22 -13.82
CA GLU A 118 5.12 10.95 -15.04
C GLU A 118 5.99 12.17 -14.71
N LEU A 119 5.57 12.94 -13.71
CA LEU A 119 6.34 14.10 -13.22
C LEU A 119 7.75 13.68 -12.79
N ALA A 120 7.87 12.65 -11.96
CA ALA A 120 9.15 12.15 -11.48
C ALA A 120 10.05 11.62 -12.60
N LYS A 121 9.48 10.94 -13.60
CA LYS A 121 10.23 10.45 -14.77
C LYS A 121 10.72 11.57 -15.67
N GLY A 122 9.92 12.61 -15.85
CA GLY A 122 10.28 13.75 -16.67
C GLY A 122 11.33 14.65 -16.00
N HIS A 123 11.25 14.80 -14.70
CA HIS A 123 12.10 15.71 -13.94
C HIS A 123 13.42 15.08 -13.47
N TRP A 124 13.39 13.89 -12.87
CA TRP A 124 14.58 13.18 -12.36
C TRP A 124 14.97 12.03 -13.29
N THR A 125 15.39 12.37 -14.50
CA THR A 125 15.71 11.38 -15.58
C THR A 125 16.88 10.46 -15.22
N GLU A 126 17.75 10.89 -14.32
CA GLU A 126 18.94 10.14 -13.84
C GLU A 126 18.57 9.02 -12.84
N LEU A 127 17.37 9.05 -12.26
CA LEU A 127 16.97 8.00 -11.33
C LEU A 127 16.72 6.68 -12.08
N PRO A 128 17.26 5.56 -11.60
CA PRO A 128 17.11 4.26 -12.27
C PRO A 128 15.67 3.72 -12.19
N LYS A 129 14.85 4.23 -11.24
CA LYS A 129 13.45 3.84 -11.00
C LYS A 129 12.68 4.98 -10.35
N HIS A 130 11.44 5.15 -10.80
CA HIS A 130 10.55 6.24 -10.36
C HIS A 130 9.32 5.78 -9.57
N GLY A 131 9.18 4.47 -9.31
CA GLY A 131 8.10 3.99 -8.44
C GLY A 131 8.20 4.61 -7.04
N ILE A 132 7.07 4.86 -6.40
CA ILE A 132 6.92 5.61 -5.14
C ILE A 132 7.95 5.23 -4.05
N LYS A 133 8.22 3.93 -3.88
CA LYS A 133 9.26 3.42 -2.94
C LYS A 133 10.67 3.86 -3.30
N HIS A 134 10.96 3.97 -4.58
CA HIS A 134 12.31 4.29 -5.04
C HIS A 134 12.57 5.79 -4.89
N VAL A 135 11.58 6.61 -5.24
CA VAL A 135 11.65 8.07 -5.04
C VAL A 135 11.72 8.39 -3.54
N ALA A 136 10.82 7.84 -2.73
CA ALA A 136 10.84 8.05 -1.28
C ALA A 136 12.18 7.64 -0.65
N ARG A 137 12.80 6.54 -1.11
CA ARG A 137 14.12 6.12 -0.63
C ARG A 137 15.23 7.08 -1.06
N HIS A 138 15.20 7.57 -2.30
CA HIS A 138 16.20 8.50 -2.81
C HIS A 138 16.25 9.77 -1.97
N PHE A 139 15.10 10.34 -1.68
CA PHE A 139 14.96 11.55 -0.86
C PHE A 139 14.92 11.28 0.66
N GLN A 140 15.05 10.03 1.09
CA GLN A 140 14.98 9.60 2.49
C GLN A 140 13.64 9.95 3.17
N TRP A 141 12.56 10.08 2.40
CA TRP A 141 11.23 10.33 2.94
C TRP A 141 10.66 9.08 3.63
N LYS A 142 9.98 9.30 4.75
CA LYS A 142 9.34 8.22 5.50
C LYS A 142 8.10 7.72 4.74
N LEU A 143 8.10 6.45 4.38
CA LEU A 143 7.01 5.79 3.66
C LEU A 143 6.53 4.56 4.42
N ASP A 144 5.26 4.54 4.79
CA ASP A 144 4.53 3.33 5.22
C ASP A 144 3.71 2.83 4.04
N HIS A 145 4.36 2.11 3.13
CA HIS A 145 3.78 1.72 1.85
C HIS A 145 2.60 0.75 1.98
N HIS A 146 1.57 0.99 1.18
CA HIS A 146 0.23 0.41 1.26
C HIS A 146 -0.58 0.92 2.47
N ASN A 147 -0.24 2.09 2.93
CA ASN A 147 -1.07 2.97 3.73
C ASN A 147 -1.41 4.15 2.81
N PRO A 148 -2.65 4.27 2.30
CA PRO A 148 -2.94 5.20 1.22
C PRO A 148 -2.76 6.67 1.64
N GLU A 149 -2.90 7.00 2.93
CA GLU A 149 -2.56 8.34 3.41
C GLU A 149 -1.04 8.60 3.35
N SER A 150 -0.21 7.60 3.67
CA SER A 150 1.25 7.71 3.55
C SER A 150 1.69 7.76 2.09
N ASP A 151 1.09 6.96 1.22
CA ASP A 151 1.40 6.96 -0.21
C ASP A 151 0.96 8.29 -0.86
N ALA A 152 -0.22 8.84 -0.48
CA ALA A 152 -0.66 10.18 -0.90
C ALA A 152 0.32 11.29 -0.46
N ARG A 153 0.85 11.23 0.78
CA ARG A 153 1.88 12.19 1.22
C ARG A 153 3.16 12.14 0.39
N ILE A 154 3.58 10.95 -0.06
CA ILE A 154 4.73 10.87 -0.97
C ILE A 154 4.39 11.45 -2.34
N CYS A 155 3.17 11.27 -2.84
CA CYS A 155 2.73 11.94 -4.06
C CYS A 155 2.82 13.47 -3.91
N ALA A 156 2.38 14.01 -2.78
CA ALA A 156 2.51 15.43 -2.48
C ALA A 156 3.99 15.86 -2.36
N ALA A 157 4.82 15.09 -1.67
CA ALA A 157 6.25 15.39 -1.52
C ALA A 157 6.98 15.44 -2.88
N ILE A 158 6.61 14.58 -3.83
CA ILE A 158 7.14 14.64 -5.21
C ILE A 158 6.80 15.97 -5.87
N VAL A 159 5.55 16.43 -5.74
CA VAL A 159 5.12 17.72 -6.33
C VAL A 159 5.88 18.88 -5.69
N GLU A 160 5.96 18.92 -4.38
CA GLU A 160 6.64 20.00 -3.65
C GLU A 160 8.14 20.05 -3.94
N GLU A 161 8.82 18.90 -4.05
CA GLU A 161 10.25 18.87 -4.35
C GLU A 161 10.52 19.35 -5.78
N VAL A 162 9.74 18.90 -6.78
CA VAL A 162 9.86 19.39 -8.16
C VAL A 162 9.58 20.89 -8.24
N ALA A 163 8.54 21.37 -7.56
CA ALA A 163 8.20 22.79 -7.54
C ALA A 163 9.31 23.63 -6.92
N LYS A 164 9.90 23.16 -5.84
CA LYS A 164 11.05 23.78 -5.15
C LYS A 164 12.29 23.84 -6.05
N GLU A 165 12.64 22.74 -6.72
CA GLU A 165 13.79 22.67 -7.63
C GLU A 165 13.61 23.58 -8.84
N GLN A 166 12.35 23.79 -9.30
CA GLN A 166 12.01 24.70 -10.40
C GLN A 166 11.79 26.14 -9.94
N GLY A 167 11.80 26.41 -8.64
CA GLY A 167 11.56 27.75 -8.09
C GLY A 167 10.16 28.29 -8.36
N THR A 168 9.13 27.44 -8.42
CA THR A 168 7.74 27.82 -8.66
C THR A 168 6.82 27.42 -7.52
N ASP A 169 5.82 28.26 -7.24
CA ASP A 169 4.71 27.98 -6.32
C ASP A 169 3.33 28.02 -7.02
N ALA A 170 3.35 28.20 -8.35
CA ALA A 170 2.16 28.27 -9.18
C ALA A 170 1.87 26.93 -9.87
N TRP A 171 0.64 26.41 -9.69
CA TRP A 171 0.21 25.15 -10.29
C TRP A 171 0.33 25.12 -11.81
N ASP A 172 -0.18 26.16 -12.49
CA ASP A 172 -0.17 26.23 -13.95
C ASP A 172 1.25 26.31 -14.52
N ALA A 173 2.17 26.98 -13.81
CA ALA A 173 3.57 27.02 -14.19
C ALA A 173 4.21 25.64 -14.08
N LEU A 174 3.94 24.90 -12.99
CA LEU A 174 4.43 23.54 -12.80
C LEU A 174 3.90 22.58 -13.87
N VAL A 175 2.59 22.65 -14.18
CA VAL A 175 1.97 21.84 -15.23
C VAL A 175 2.58 22.15 -16.60
N THR A 176 2.74 23.42 -16.94
CA THR A 176 3.24 23.84 -18.24
C THR A 176 4.71 23.50 -18.44
N SER A 177 5.57 23.78 -17.45
CA SER A 177 7.02 23.54 -17.55
C SER A 177 7.37 22.05 -17.64
N ASN A 178 6.55 21.19 -17.06
CA ASN A 178 6.76 19.74 -17.10
C ASN A 178 5.95 19.03 -18.20
N HIS A 179 5.20 19.76 -19.04
CA HIS A 179 4.27 19.17 -20.01
C HIS A 179 3.37 18.09 -19.35
N TRP A 180 2.92 18.36 -18.12
CA TRP A 180 2.28 17.38 -17.27
C TRP A 180 0.86 17.10 -17.74
N THR A 181 0.61 15.86 -18.15
CA THR A 181 -0.65 15.47 -18.78
C THR A 181 -1.78 15.36 -17.76
N ALA A 182 -2.92 15.95 -18.07
CA ALA A 182 -4.14 15.80 -17.31
C ALA A 182 -4.85 14.50 -17.67
N HIS A 183 -5.19 13.71 -16.63
CA HIS A 183 -5.98 12.49 -16.75
C HIS A 183 -7.39 12.71 -16.21
N ARG A 184 -8.37 12.05 -16.80
CA ARG A 184 -9.75 12.06 -16.30
C ARG A 184 -10.19 10.66 -15.94
N ILE A 185 -11.13 10.57 -15.01
CA ILE A 185 -11.77 9.31 -14.66
C ILE A 185 -12.55 8.84 -15.90
N PRO A 186 -12.27 7.63 -16.42
CA PRO A 186 -12.96 7.13 -17.60
C PRO A 186 -14.39 6.75 -17.27
N GLN A 187 -15.33 7.13 -18.13
CA GLN A 187 -16.70 6.64 -18.07
C GLN A 187 -16.78 5.26 -18.72
N TYR A 188 -17.02 4.24 -17.94
CA TYR A 188 -17.26 2.90 -18.48
C TYR A 188 -18.75 2.71 -18.73
N GLN A 189 -19.09 2.06 -19.86
CA GLN A 189 -20.46 1.66 -20.15
C GLN A 189 -20.68 0.20 -19.74
N GLY A 190 -21.76 -0.06 -19.03
CA GLY A 190 -22.17 -1.41 -18.62
C GLY A 190 -21.70 -1.84 -17.23
N ARG A 191 -22.29 -2.94 -16.76
CA ARG A 191 -21.90 -3.53 -15.47
C ARG A 191 -20.44 -3.98 -15.52
N ILE A 192 -19.68 -3.63 -14.50
CA ILE A 192 -18.37 -4.21 -14.27
C ILE A 192 -18.54 -5.73 -14.32
N LYS A 193 -17.79 -6.40 -15.19
CA LYS A 193 -17.60 -7.84 -15.09
C LYS A 193 -16.74 -8.08 -13.84
N ILE A 194 -17.40 -8.26 -12.72
CA ILE A 194 -16.73 -8.85 -11.56
C ILE A 194 -16.33 -10.24 -12.03
N ALA A 195 -15.03 -10.53 -12.04
CA ALA A 195 -14.56 -11.87 -12.32
C ALA A 195 -15.33 -12.85 -11.44
N ALA A 196 -15.77 -13.97 -12.01
CA ALA A 196 -16.56 -14.95 -11.30
C ALA A 196 -15.97 -15.13 -9.90
N LYS A 197 -16.82 -14.96 -8.86
CA LYS A 197 -16.36 -15.08 -7.45
C LYS A 197 -15.36 -16.23 -7.35
N PRO A 198 -14.16 -15.99 -6.82
CA PRO A 198 -13.42 -17.09 -6.24
C PRO A 198 -14.40 -17.74 -5.27
N THR A 199 -14.65 -19.01 -5.39
CA THR A 199 -15.58 -19.77 -4.57
C THR A 199 -15.23 -19.56 -3.09
N GLY A 200 -15.88 -18.63 -2.44
CA GLY A 200 -15.72 -18.28 -1.02
C GLY A 200 -14.36 -17.68 -0.61
N PRO A 201 -14.25 -17.12 0.60
CA PRO A 201 -12.95 -16.78 1.15
C PRO A 201 -12.16 -18.07 1.27
N ARG A 202 -11.02 -18.15 0.57
CA ARG A 202 -10.09 -19.25 0.76
C ARG A 202 -9.71 -19.30 2.24
N THR A 203 -10.13 -20.35 2.87
CA THR A 203 -9.79 -20.59 4.29
C THR A 203 -8.32 -21.01 4.39
N ARG A 204 -7.76 -21.01 5.60
CA ARG A 204 -6.43 -21.58 5.82
C ARG A 204 -6.32 -23.03 5.31
N ALA A 205 -7.44 -23.77 5.28
CA ALA A 205 -7.55 -25.12 4.74
C ALA A 205 -7.35 -25.13 3.20
N ASP A 206 -7.82 -24.11 2.49
CA ASP A 206 -7.66 -24.02 1.02
C ASP A 206 -6.22 -23.83 0.57
N TYR A 207 -5.35 -23.35 1.47
CA TYR A 207 -3.90 -23.22 1.25
C TYR A 207 -3.10 -24.32 1.97
N ALA A 208 -3.76 -25.32 2.53
CA ALA A 208 -3.07 -26.38 3.26
C ALA A 208 -2.03 -27.10 2.38
N HIS A 209 -2.26 -27.18 1.08
CA HIS A 209 -1.31 -27.73 0.11
C HIS A 209 -0.11 -26.80 -0.18
N GLU A 210 -0.24 -25.49 0.05
CA GLU A 210 0.82 -24.49 -0.11
C GLU A 210 1.61 -24.24 1.20
N LEU A 211 1.15 -24.85 2.31
CA LEU A 211 1.79 -24.75 3.61
C LEU A 211 2.57 -26.03 3.89
N ILE A 212 3.72 -25.87 4.50
CA ILE A 212 4.59 -26.97 4.90
C ILE A 212 4.84 -26.93 6.41
N ALA A 213 4.87 -28.11 7.03
CA ALA A 213 5.44 -28.24 8.35
C ALA A 213 6.95 -28.02 8.27
N TRP A 214 7.41 -26.89 8.76
CA TRP A 214 8.82 -26.51 8.70
C TRP A 214 9.64 -27.15 9.81
N LYS A 215 10.93 -27.25 9.56
CA LYS A 215 11.92 -27.65 10.56
C LYS A 215 12.95 -26.54 10.71
N PRO A 216 13.54 -26.35 11.90
CA PRO A 216 14.66 -25.44 12.06
C PRO A 216 15.75 -25.70 11.03
N THR A 217 16.30 -24.63 10.44
CA THR A 217 17.39 -24.73 9.46
C THR A 217 18.75 -24.63 10.14
N VAL A 218 19.04 -23.44 10.66
CA VAL A 218 20.24 -23.10 11.41
C VAL A 218 19.86 -22.29 12.63
N PRO A 219 20.59 -22.35 13.74
CA PRO A 219 20.31 -21.52 14.91
C PRO A 219 20.60 -20.04 14.58
N LEU A 220 19.81 -19.12 15.13
CA LEU A 220 20.15 -17.72 15.16
C LEU A 220 21.23 -17.51 16.22
N ALA A 221 22.39 -16.99 15.83
CA ALA A 221 23.54 -16.83 16.72
C ALA A 221 23.21 -15.90 17.89
N GLN A 222 22.64 -14.72 17.62
CA GLN A 222 22.19 -13.78 18.65
C GLN A 222 21.16 -12.82 18.04
N MET A 223 20.11 -12.50 18.82
CA MET A 223 19.16 -11.47 18.43
C MET A 223 19.67 -10.10 18.92
N ALA A 224 19.74 -9.14 18.00
CA ALA A 224 20.23 -7.78 18.27
C ALA A 224 19.41 -6.74 17.49
N PRO A 225 19.34 -5.48 17.94
CA PRO A 225 18.73 -4.40 17.17
C PRO A 225 19.35 -4.28 15.78
N GLY A 226 18.53 -3.88 14.79
CA GLY A 226 18.97 -3.77 13.39
C GLY A 226 18.76 -5.02 12.55
N LEU A 227 18.57 -6.21 13.13
CA LEU A 227 18.28 -7.43 12.38
C LEU A 227 16.94 -7.34 11.68
N ARG A 228 16.89 -7.87 10.44
CA ARG A 228 15.72 -7.86 9.55
C ARG A 228 14.98 -9.19 9.65
N PHE A 229 13.69 -9.13 9.85
CA PHE A 229 12.87 -10.34 9.97
C PHE A 229 11.57 -10.28 9.17
N ILE A 230 11.01 -11.46 8.87
CA ILE A 230 9.67 -11.64 8.34
C ILE A 230 8.87 -12.61 9.19
N LEU A 231 7.56 -12.57 9.06
CA LEU A 231 6.60 -13.46 9.71
C LEU A 231 5.87 -14.30 8.66
N SER A 232 5.72 -15.60 8.89
CA SER A 232 5.06 -16.51 7.96
C SER A 232 4.16 -17.51 8.70
N GLY A 233 2.98 -17.78 8.15
CA GLY A 233 2.04 -18.78 8.70
C GLY A 233 1.10 -18.27 9.78
N PHE A 234 1.27 -17.07 10.31
CA PHE A 234 0.43 -16.48 11.35
C PHE A 234 -0.87 -15.89 10.79
N ASP A 235 -1.92 -15.92 11.61
CA ASP A 235 -3.07 -15.06 11.37
C ASP A 235 -2.72 -13.57 11.57
N HIS A 236 -3.61 -12.69 11.11
CA HIS A 236 -3.36 -11.25 11.10
C HIS A 236 -3.11 -10.68 12.51
N ALA A 237 -3.93 -11.07 13.50
CA ALA A 237 -3.85 -10.51 14.85
C ALA A 237 -2.53 -10.89 15.55
N VAL A 238 -2.11 -12.16 15.42
CA VAL A 238 -0.82 -12.65 15.96
C VAL A 238 0.34 -11.99 15.22
N LYS A 239 0.25 -11.92 13.90
CA LYS A 239 1.28 -11.30 13.05
C LYS A 239 1.52 -9.82 13.41
N SER A 240 0.45 -9.05 13.64
CA SER A 240 0.57 -7.64 14.05
C SER A 240 1.28 -7.51 15.39
N LYS A 241 0.86 -8.29 16.40
CA LYS A 241 1.49 -8.26 17.72
C LYS A 241 2.98 -8.62 17.68
N LEU A 242 3.35 -9.66 16.92
CA LEU A 242 4.74 -10.08 16.78
C LEU A 242 5.59 -9.05 16.05
N ARG A 243 5.02 -8.44 15.00
CA ARG A 243 5.66 -7.35 14.24
C ARG A 243 5.98 -6.17 15.16
N GLU A 244 4.98 -5.69 15.90
CA GLU A 244 5.14 -4.57 16.82
C GLU A 244 6.13 -4.88 17.94
N ALA A 245 6.09 -6.09 18.49
CA ALA A 245 7.03 -6.51 19.51
C ALA A 245 8.48 -6.48 19.01
N GLY A 246 8.72 -6.97 17.80
CA GLY A 246 10.05 -6.89 17.17
C GLY A 246 10.50 -5.46 16.90
N ILE A 247 9.64 -4.63 16.35
CA ILE A 247 9.95 -3.22 16.05
C ILE A 247 10.28 -2.44 17.34
N ARG A 248 9.53 -2.66 18.43
CA ARG A 248 9.84 -2.02 19.74
C ARG A 248 11.22 -2.39 20.29
N LYS A 249 11.76 -3.53 19.91
CA LYS A 249 13.11 -3.98 20.28
C LYS A 249 14.17 -3.62 19.22
N GLY A 250 13.86 -2.71 18.30
CA GLY A 250 14.81 -2.21 17.30
C GLY A 250 15.02 -3.15 16.10
N LEU A 251 14.20 -4.18 15.92
CA LEU A 251 14.27 -5.04 14.75
C LEU A 251 13.56 -4.41 13.56
N HIS A 252 13.99 -4.76 12.34
CA HIS A 252 13.42 -4.27 11.09
C HIS A 252 12.49 -5.31 10.45
N TYR A 253 11.19 -5.10 10.52
CA TYR A 253 10.23 -5.95 9.84
C TYR A 253 10.31 -5.76 8.32
N LYS A 254 10.39 -6.87 7.59
CA LYS A 254 10.33 -6.95 6.14
C LYS A 254 9.09 -7.73 5.71
N ARG A 255 8.50 -7.36 4.57
CA ARG A 255 7.36 -8.10 4.00
C ARG A 255 7.79 -9.28 3.13
N TYR A 256 8.99 -9.18 2.55
CA TYR A 256 9.52 -10.15 1.58
C TYR A 256 10.94 -10.57 1.93
N ILE A 257 11.31 -11.80 1.55
CA ILE A 257 12.69 -12.29 1.64
C ILE A 257 13.60 -11.57 0.65
N LYS A 258 13.04 -11.09 -0.48
CA LYS A 258 13.79 -10.35 -1.49
C LYS A 258 14.43 -9.09 -0.89
N GLY A 259 15.74 -8.95 -1.08
CA GLY A 259 16.51 -7.87 -0.46
C GLY A 259 17.16 -8.26 0.88
N GLY A 260 17.07 -9.54 1.24
CA GLY A 260 17.74 -10.12 2.41
C GLY A 260 16.96 -9.92 3.71
N ILE A 261 16.95 -10.98 4.50
CA ILE A 261 16.49 -11.01 5.89
C ILE A 261 17.53 -11.78 6.70
N ASP A 262 17.56 -11.54 8.00
CA ASP A 262 18.52 -12.19 8.90
C ASP A 262 17.89 -13.42 9.57
N PHE A 263 16.55 -13.43 9.71
CA PHE A 263 15.79 -14.61 10.18
C PHE A 263 14.32 -14.52 9.77
N LEU A 264 13.63 -15.66 9.87
CA LEU A 264 12.19 -15.79 9.67
C LEU A 264 11.54 -16.32 10.93
N VAL A 265 10.38 -15.83 11.28
CA VAL A 265 9.55 -16.41 12.36
C VAL A 265 8.35 -17.09 11.72
N ALA A 266 8.13 -18.36 12.06
CA ALA A 266 7.06 -19.19 11.51
C ALA A 266 6.11 -19.70 12.57
N ASP A 267 4.83 -19.83 12.18
CA ASP A 267 3.84 -20.63 12.90
C ASP A 267 4.01 -22.13 12.50
N ALA A 268 3.18 -23.00 13.01
CA ALA A 268 3.19 -24.44 12.75
C ALA A 268 3.32 -24.82 11.26
N LYS A 269 2.85 -23.94 10.38
CA LYS A 269 2.95 -24.05 8.91
C LYS A 269 3.39 -22.73 8.31
N MET A 270 4.14 -22.81 7.24
CA MET A 270 4.58 -21.67 6.45
C MET A 270 4.46 -22.00 4.96
N GLY A 271 4.51 -20.96 4.09
CA GLY A 271 4.48 -21.18 2.65
C GLY A 271 5.72 -21.90 2.14
N VAL A 272 5.53 -22.89 1.27
CA VAL A 272 6.59 -23.76 0.72
C VAL A 272 7.75 -22.97 0.11
N SER A 273 7.46 -21.94 -0.69
CA SER A 273 8.49 -21.13 -1.35
C SER A 273 9.38 -20.36 -0.37
N LYS A 274 8.80 -19.87 0.73
CA LYS A 274 9.58 -19.20 1.79
C LYS A 274 10.48 -20.16 2.52
N TYR A 275 9.97 -21.36 2.82
CA TYR A 275 10.75 -22.43 3.44
C TYR A 275 11.93 -22.83 2.56
N ALA A 276 11.68 -23.13 1.28
CA ALA A 276 12.73 -23.48 0.33
C ALA A 276 13.83 -22.40 0.24
N THR A 277 13.42 -21.13 0.19
CA THR A 277 14.39 -20.01 0.18
C THR A 277 15.20 -19.93 1.46
N CYS A 278 14.60 -20.18 2.63
CA CYS A 278 15.31 -20.17 3.90
C CYS A 278 16.31 -21.34 3.99
N VAL A 279 15.93 -22.50 3.52
CA VAL A 279 16.83 -23.68 3.44
C VAL A 279 18.02 -23.41 2.52
N GLU A 280 17.74 -22.97 1.28
CA GLU A 280 18.75 -22.67 0.27
C GLU A 280 19.77 -21.61 0.75
N LYS A 281 19.27 -20.56 1.39
CA LYS A 281 20.10 -19.43 1.86
C LYS A 281 20.58 -19.56 3.30
N GLN A 282 20.34 -20.70 3.94
CA GLN A 282 20.68 -20.94 5.35
C GLN A 282 20.17 -19.84 6.31
N ILE A 283 18.95 -19.33 6.05
CA ILE A 283 18.32 -18.33 6.89
C ILE A 283 17.69 -19.01 8.10
N PRO A 284 18.00 -18.58 9.34
CA PRO A 284 17.37 -19.08 10.55
C PRO A 284 15.84 -18.98 10.53
N ILE A 285 15.16 -20.04 10.96
CA ILE A 285 13.72 -20.06 11.15
C ILE A 285 13.44 -20.31 12.64
N LEU A 286 12.72 -19.36 13.27
CA LEU A 286 12.33 -19.44 14.67
C LEU A 286 10.83 -19.71 14.77
N SER A 287 10.44 -20.45 15.78
CA SER A 287 9.04 -20.51 16.23
C SER A 287 8.61 -19.20 16.90
N GLU A 288 7.31 -19.04 17.10
CA GLU A 288 6.77 -17.92 17.87
C GLU A 288 7.35 -17.88 19.29
N ALA A 289 7.47 -19.05 19.93
CA ALA A 289 7.99 -19.17 21.28
C ALA A 289 9.46 -18.75 21.37
N GLU A 290 10.31 -19.22 20.45
CA GLU A 290 11.71 -18.85 20.38
C GLU A 290 11.89 -17.36 20.10
N PHE A 291 11.09 -16.78 19.21
CA PHE A 291 11.12 -15.34 18.92
C PHE A 291 10.76 -14.51 20.17
N LYS A 292 9.67 -14.88 20.86
CA LYS A 292 9.28 -14.19 22.11
C LYS A 292 10.33 -14.30 23.19
N ALA A 293 10.93 -15.49 23.36
CA ALA A 293 12.00 -15.71 24.31
C ALA A 293 13.24 -14.86 23.99
N ALA A 294 13.62 -14.82 22.70
CA ALA A 294 14.73 -14.00 22.23
C ALA A 294 14.51 -12.49 22.44
N LEU A 295 13.28 -11.99 22.12
CA LEU A 295 12.93 -10.59 22.38
C LEU A 295 12.98 -10.24 23.88
N LYS A 296 12.61 -11.18 24.75
CA LYS A 296 12.68 -10.99 26.21
C LYS A 296 14.13 -10.93 26.72
N ALA A 297 15.02 -11.70 26.08
CA ALA A 297 16.44 -11.73 26.43
C ALA A 297 17.22 -10.50 25.91
N MET A 298 16.69 -9.77 24.92
CA MET A 298 17.29 -8.51 24.46
C MET A 298 17.20 -7.47 25.58
N GLN A 299 18.36 -6.95 25.98
CA GLN A 299 18.41 -5.82 26.91
C GLN A 299 17.64 -4.60 26.36
N PRO A 300 17.07 -3.76 27.24
CA PRO A 300 16.30 -2.59 26.84
C PRO A 300 17.12 -1.59 26.02
#